data_b42f584b53de609aa66b2de46de52884
#
_entry.id   b42f584b53de609aa66b2de46de52884
#
_cell.length_a   1.000
_cell.length_b   1.000
_cell.length_c   1.000
_cell.angle_alpha   90.00
_cell.angle_beta   90.00
_cell.angle_gamma   90.00
#
_symmetry.space_group_name_H-M   'P 1'
#
loop_
_entity.id
_entity.type
_entity.pdbx_description
1 polymer ?
#
loop_
_entity_poly.entity_id
_entity_poly.type
_entity_poly.pdbx_seq_one_letter_code
_entity_poly.pdbx_strand_id
1 'polypeptide(L)'
;MGDAFDFFNPFRYETFLAPPNFGLSLRPFSTSSSTRSLGELTDAPAQSDDDGGEADEDDDYDDGHGTNEDKNGTNCSKLHLGDDFARDVKTILDIMHEKGSGPSDIKQKLEHCSVALSQELVVEVMSKTRNDWEAAFTFFLWAGKQPGYAHSVRVYHSIISILGKMRKFDTAWTLIEEMRGGKTGPSLVTPETLLIMIRRYSAIHDVARAINTFHAYKRFNFEIGLEEFHSLLSALCRYKNVQDAENLLFCNKNVFPLDTKSFNIILNGWCNLIVSTSQAERIWKEMSKRGIEHDVVSYGSIISCYSKSYKLYKVLRMFDEMKERKITPDRNVYNAVIYALGRGRLLKEAVNLIGNMEDNNIIPDVVTYNTLIKCFCKARKVDEAKQLFDEMLERRLSPTIQTFHAFFRVLRNKEEVFEFLDKMRELGCYPTIETYIMLIRKFCRWGHLDDVFKIWDAMREDGISHDRSSYKVLIRGLILNGKLEEAHRYYAEMQEKGFLPEPKTEKMLQAWVSRKQAKEEQVKGLEPNELENDSLTNIVKDIQ
;
A
#
# COMPACT_ATOMS: atom_id res chain seq x y z
N MET A 1 5.06 46.51 6.76
CA MET A 1 5.02 45.01 6.78
C MET A 1 3.59 44.51 6.64
N GLY A 2 2.70 45.22 5.92
CA GLY A 2 1.28 44.94 5.79
C GLY A 2 0.83 44.29 4.47
N ASP A 3 1.61 44.40 3.39
CA ASP A 3 1.05 44.21 2.03
C ASP A 3 1.55 42.99 1.26
N ALA A 4 2.39 42.11 1.85
CA ALA A 4 2.95 40.96 1.15
C ALA A 4 2.00 39.71 1.18
N PHE A 5 0.90 39.77 1.90
CA PHE A 5 0.06 38.57 2.17
C PHE A 5 -1.30 38.53 1.47
N ASP A 6 -1.64 39.55 0.66
CA ASP A 6 -2.91 39.62 -0.06
C ASP A 6 -3.01 38.68 -1.28
N PHE A 7 -1.91 37.98 -1.60
CA PHE A 7 -1.88 37.03 -2.72
C PHE A 7 -2.61 35.69 -2.45
N PHE A 8 -3.05 35.46 -1.23
CA PHE A 8 -3.69 34.22 -0.81
C PHE A 8 -5.21 34.36 -0.61
N ASN A 9 -5.92 35.17 -1.36
CA ASN A 9 -7.37 35.26 -1.28
C ASN A 9 -8.01 34.00 -1.89
N PRO A 10 -8.82 33.23 -1.16
CA PRO A 10 -9.46 32.00 -1.65
C PRO A 10 -10.32 32.20 -2.90
N PHE A 11 -10.84 33.40 -3.15
CA PHE A 11 -11.58 33.74 -4.36
C PHE A 11 -10.70 33.91 -5.63
N ARG A 12 -9.39 33.94 -5.51
CA ARG A 12 -8.45 33.96 -6.65
C ARG A 12 -8.03 32.58 -7.12
N TYR A 13 -8.40 31.52 -6.44
CA TYR A 13 -8.01 30.17 -6.81
C TYR A 13 -8.63 29.73 -8.14
N GLU A 14 -9.83 30.17 -8.48
CA GLU A 14 -10.44 29.91 -9.79
C GLU A 14 -9.66 30.53 -10.95
N THR A 15 -8.91 31.63 -10.70
CA THR A 15 -8.07 32.28 -11.71
C THR A 15 -6.66 31.68 -11.79
N PHE A 16 -6.19 30.94 -10.79
CA PHE A 16 -4.86 30.30 -10.81
C PHE A 16 -4.82 28.95 -11.51
N LEU A 17 -5.98 28.33 -11.80
CA LEU A 17 -6.08 27.12 -12.61
C LEU A 17 -6.11 27.40 -14.12
N ALA A 18 -6.17 28.68 -14.55
CA ALA A 18 -6.01 29.03 -15.93
C ALA A 18 -4.51 29.09 -16.29
N PRO A 19 -4.06 28.37 -17.32
CA PRO A 19 -2.67 28.49 -17.77
C PRO A 19 -2.43 29.92 -18.24
N PRO A 20 -1.22 30.48 -18.02
CA PRO A 20 -0.86 31.77 -18.61
C PRO A 20 -1.02 31.65 -20.13
N ASN A 21 -1.76 32.59 -20.74
CA ASN A 21 -1.96 32.70 -22.17
C ASN A 21 -0.62 32.72 -22.90
N PHE A 22 -0.11 31.56 -23.27
CA PHE A 22 0.73 31.42 -24.45
C PHE A 22 -0.21 31.19 -25.62
N GLY A 23 -0.30 32.17 -26.51
CA GLY A 23 -1.16 32.11 -27.68
C GLY A 23 -0.88 30.90 -28.57
N LEU A 24 -1.65 29.85 -28.37
CA LEU A 24 -1.86 28.79 -29.33
C LEU A 24 -3.36 28.48 -29.32
N SER A 25 -3.98 28.88 -30.42
CA SER A 25 -5.38 28.66 -30.79
C SER A 25 -5.71 27.17 -30.67
N LEU A 26 -6.47 26.78 -29.65
CA LEU A 26 -7.13 25.47 -29.57
C LEU A 26 -8.54 25.62 -30.14
N ARG A 27 -8.74 25.08 -31.34
CA ARG A 27 -10.08 24.84 -31.89
C ARG A 27 -10.75 23.69 -31.13
N PRO A 28 -12.06 23.74 -30.87
CA PRO A 28 -12.78 22.66 -30.23
C PRO A 28 -12.91 21.45 -31.15
N PHE A 29 -12.54 20.28 -30.68
CA PHE A 29 -12.81 19.01 -31.38
C PHE A 29 -14.27 18.63 -31.17
N SER A 30 -15.03 18.68 -32.24
CA SER A 30 -16.36 18.11 -32.34
C SER A 30 -16.25 16.60 -32.55
N THR A 31 -17.03 15.86 -31.78
CA THR A 31 -17.30 14.44 -32.01
C THR A 31 -17.96 14.21 -33.36
N SER A 32 -17.33 13.44 -34.25
CA SER A 32 -18.02 12.75 -35.32
C SER A 32 -17.38 11.39 -35.58
N SER A 33 -18.19 10.38 -35.37
CA SER A 33 -18.03 9.00 -35.83
C SER A 33 -17.82 8.93 -37.34
N SER A 34 -16.80 8.20 -37.79
CA SER A 34 -16.79 7.66 -39.16
C SER A 34 -15.91 6.40 -39.23
N THR A 35 -16.60 5.33 -39.47
CA THR A 35 -16.12 4.03 -39.95
C THR A 35 -15.44 4.17 -41.31
N ARG A 36 -14.26 3.58 -41.48
CA ARG A 36 -13.81 3.07 -42.80
C ARG A 36 -12.88 1.88 -42.67
N SER A 37 -13.22 0.91 -43.45
CA SER A 37 -12.72 -0.44 -43.64
C SER A 37 -11.48 -0.53 -44.55
N LEU A 38 -10.76 -1.65 -44.36
CA LEU A 38 -10.03 -2.48 -45.32
C LEU A 38 -8.69 -1.99 -45.90
N GLY A 39 -7.72 -2.88 -45.77
CA GLY A 39 -6.51 -2.99 -46.57
C GLY A 39 -5.67 -4.18 -46.09
N GLU A 40 -5.93 -5.34 -46.69
CA GLU A 40 -5.14 -6.56 -46.60
C GLU A 40 -3.69 -6.34 -47.09
N LEU A 41 -2.72 -6.95 -46.38
CA LEU A 41 -1.54 -7.54 -47.04
C LEU A 41 -1.02 -8.70 -46.20
N THR A 42 -1.01 -9.84 -46.84
CA THR A 42 -0.49 -11.17 -46.51
C THR A 42 1.04 -11.15 -46.32
N ASP A 43 1.59 -11.93 -45.36
CA ASP A 43 2.41 -13.13 -45.60
C ASP A 43 3.03 -13.71 -44.33
N ALA A 44 2.61 -14.92 -44.04
CA ALA A 44 3.31 -16.17 -43.68
C ALA A 44 4.12 -16.29 -42.35
N PRO A 45 4.18 -17.51 -41.78
CA PRO A 45 4.13 -17.71 -40.33
C PRO A 45 5.52 -17.97 -39.73
N ALA A 46 5.80 -17.34 -38.61
CA ALA A 46 6.87 -17.78 -37.69
C ALA A 46 6.20 -18.52 -36.50
N GLN A 47 6.71 -19.69 -36.25
CA GLN A 47 6.32 -20.61 -35.20
C GLN A 47 6.29 -19.88 -33.85
N SER A 48 5.12 -19.86 -33.22
CA SER A 48 4.92 -19.39 -31.86
C SER A 48 5.18 -20.55 -30.90
N ASP A 49 6.29 -20.49 -30.20
CA ASP A 49 6.41 -21.14 -28.91
C ASP A 49 5.49 -20.39 -27.97
N ASP A 50 4.36 -21.03 -27.66
CA ASP A 50 3.32 -20.56 -26.73
C ASP A 50 3.84 -20.73 -25.30
N ASP A 51 4.64 -19.77 -24.85
CA ASP A 51 4.97 -19.58 -23.44
C ASP A 51 4.02 -18.50 -22.92
N GLY A 52 2.89 -18.94 -22.37
CA GLY A 52 1.86 -18.08 -21.77
C GLY A 52 2.46 -17.12 -20.76
N GLY A 53 2.88 -15.97 -21.24
CA GLY A 53 3.28 -14.83 -20.43
C GLY A 53 2.09 -14.34 -19.63
N GLU A 54 1.98 -14.83 -18.38
CA GLU A 54 1.17 -14.14 -17.37
C GLU A 54 1.67 -12.70 -17.31
N ALA A 55 0.77 -11.76 -17.61
CA ALA A 55 0.95 -10.38 -17.20
C ALA A 55 1.23 -10.41 -15.70
N ASP A 56 2.48 -10.15 -15.32
CA ASP A 56 2.83 -9.76 -13.97
C ASP A 56 1.96 -8.52 -13.69
N GLU A 57 0.82 -8.71 -13.00
CA GLU A 57 0.24 -7.61 -12.23
C GLU A 57 1.40 -7.16 -11.35
N ASP A 58 2.01 -6.03 -11.71
CA ASP A 58 2.99 -5.34 -10.90
C ASP A 58 2.28 -5.06 -9.58
N ASP A 59 2.48 -5.97 -8.62
CA ASP A 59 2.16 -5.73 -7.23
C ASP A 59 2.74 -4.36 -6.91
N ASP A 60 1.85 -3.42 -6.63
CA ASP A 60 2.17 -2.11 -6.12
C ASP A 60 3.35 -2.25 -5.16
N TYR A 61 4.46 -1.70 -5.56
CA TYR A 61 5.60 -1.46 -4.71
C TYR A 61 5.07 -0.49 -3.65
N ASP A 62 4.54 -1.06 -2.57
CA ASP A 62 4.45 -0.37 -1.30
C ASP A 62 5.91 -0.19 -0.86
N ASP A 63 6.56 0.78 -1.53
CA ASP A 63 7.80 1.37 -1.07
C ASP A 63 7.47 1.93 0.30
N GLY A 64 7.78 1.17 1.35
CA GLY A 64 7.87 1.63 2.72
C GLY A 64 8.89 2.77 2.89
N HIS A 65 8.94 3.69 1.95
CA HIS A 65 9.45 5.04 2.07
C HIS A 65 8.37 5.93 2.70
N GLY A 66 7.71 5.45 3.75
CA GLY A 66 7.36 6.30 4.86
C GLY A 66 8.69 6.89 5.34
N THR A 67 8.91 8.18 5.06
CA THR A 67 9.90 8.97 5.78
C THR A 67 9.92 8.49 7.22
N ASN A 68 11.13 8.20 7.74
CA ASN A 68 11.39 7.70 9.10
C ASN A 68 10.76 8.56 10.24
N GLU A 69 9.98 9.55 9.94
CA GLU A 69 9.26 10.37 10.89
C GLU A 69 8.03 9.68 11.49
N ASP A 70 7.38 8.74 10.80
CA ASP A 70 6.27 7.97 11.39
C ASP A 70 6.75 6.68 12.12
N LYS A 71 8.06 6.35 12.05
CA LYS A 71 8.66 5.23 12.79
C LYS A 71 9.42 5.65 14.06
N ASN A 72 9.55 6.93 14.33
CA ASN A 72 9.92 7.47 15.64
C ASN A 72 8.73 7.55 16.63
N GLY A 73 7.64 6.86 16.35
CA GLY A 73 6.80 6.33 17.40
C GLY A 73 7.66 5.37 18.19
N THR A 74 8.46 5.94 19.13
CA THR A 74 9.00 5.30 20.30
C THR A 74 8.98 3.77 20.21
N ASN A 75 10.17 3.18 20.05
CA ASN A 75 10.51 1.98 20.78
C ASN A 75 10.21 2.27 22.27
N CYS A 76 8.93 2.43 22.58
CA CYS A 76 8.42 2.19 23.89
C CYS A 76 8.74 0.71 24.11
N SER A 77 9.86 0.45 24.80
CA SER A 77 10.08 -0.78 25.51
C SER A 77 8.73 -1.47 25.68
N LYS A 78 8.58 -2.70 25.21
CA LYS A 78 7.58 -3.65 25.69
C LYS A 78 7.84 -3.80 27.20
N LEU A 79 7.52 -2.78 27.95
CA LEU A 79 7.15 -2.91 29.33
C LEU A 79 6.04 -3.97 29.29
N HIS A 80 6.18 -5.00 30.11
CA HIS A 80 5.12 -5.92 30.47
C HIS A 80 3.93 -5.07 30.96
N LEU A 81 3.10 -4.61 30.02
CA LEU A 81 1.76 -4.16 30.30
C LEU A 81 1.05 -5.44 30.73
N GLY A 82 0.69 -5.51 32.02
CA GLY A 82 0.20 -6.73 32.63
C GLY A 82 -1.01 -7.30 31.90
N ASP A 83 -1.29 -8.57 32.10
CA ASP A 83 -2.44 -9.30 31.55
C ASP A 83 -3.77 -8.55 31.76
N ASP A 84 -3.86 -7.69 32.77
CA ASP A 84 -5.01 -6.82 33.06
C ASP A 84 -5.23 -5.76 31.98
N PHE A 85 -4.19 -5.06 31.50
CA PHE A 85 -4.30 -4.06 30.45
C PHE A 85 -4.82 -4.67 29.12
N ALA A 86 -4.26 -5.82 28.74
CA ALA A 86 -4.70 -6.51 27.51
C ALA A 86 -6.16 -6.98 27.64
N ARG A 87 -6.59 -7.39 28.83
CA ARG A 87 -7.95 -7.79 29.15
C ARG A 87 -8.92 -6.60 29.07
N ASP A 88 -8.53 -5.47 29.63
CA ASP A 88 -9.32 -4.24 29.61
C ASP A 88 -9.53 -3.71 28.20
N VAL A 89 -8.45 -3.65 27.38
CA VAL A 89 -8.54 -3.30 25.96
C VAL A 89 -9.47 -4.26 25.22
N LYS A 90 -9.35 -5.57 25.44
CA LYS A 90 -10.21 -6.57 24.82
C LYS A 90 -11.67 -6.40 25.23
N THR A 91 -11.95 -6.19 26.50
CA THR A 91 -13.30 -5.98 27.02
C THR A 91 -14.00 -4.81 26.33
N ILE A 92 -13.30 -3.68 26.18
CA ILE A 92 -13.83 -2.50 25.48
C ILE A 92 -14.05 -2.79 24.00
N LEU A 93 -13.12 -3.47 23.34
CA LEU A 93 -13.25 -3.83 21.92
C LEU A 93 -14.40 -4.80 21.67
N ASP A 94 -14.61 -5.78 22.55
CA ASP A 94 -15.71 -6.73 22.46
C ASP A 94 -17.06 -6.00 22.54
N ILE A 95 -17.20 -5.00 23.45
CA ILE A 95 -18.38 -4.13 23.54
C ILE A 95 -18.59 -3.32 22.26
N MET A 96 -17.51 -2.79 21.67
CA MET A 96 -17.57 -1.94 20.48
C MET A 96 -17.86 -2.72 19.18
N HIS A 97 -17.43 -4.00 19.08
CA HIS A 97 -17.58 -4.80 17.88
C HIS A 97 -18.79 -5.76 17.92
N GLU A 98 -19.64 -5.68 18.94
CA GLU A 98 -20.79 -6.55 19.04
C GLU A 98 -21.78 -6.31 17.89
N LYS A 99 -22.04 -7.35 17.12
CA LYS A 99 -22.86 -7.28 15.90
C LYS A 99 -24.27 -6.80 16.20
N GLY A 100 -24.69 -5.73 15.54
CA GLY A 100 -26.04 -5.16 15.66
C GLY A 100 -26.22 -4.11 16.75
N SER A 101 -25.18 -3.77 17.50
CA SER A 101 -25.22 -2.69 18.50
C SER A 101 -25.05 -1.32 17.80
N GLY A 102 -26.05 -0.46 17.93
CA GLY A 102 -25.94 0.94 17.51
C GLY A 102 -25.15 1.79 18.50
N PRO A 103 -24.83 3.06 18.15
CA PRO A 103 -24.08 3.97 19.05
C PRO A 103 -24.69 4.13 20.45
N SER A 104 -26.03 4.06 20.56
CA SER A 104 -26.74 4.14 21.84
C SER A 104 -26.51 2.92 22.71
N ASP A 105 -26.50 1.72 22.11
CA ASP A 105 -26.27 0.45 22.82
C ASP A 105 -24.82 0.34 23.29
N ILE A 106 -23.86 0.72 22.42
CA ILE A 106 -22.44 0.80 22.77
C ILE A 106 -22.24 1.72 23.96
N LYS A 107 -22.85 2.91 23.96
CA LYS A 107 -22.75 3.86 25.05
C LYS A 107 -23.30 3.28 26.35
N GLN A 108 -24.48 2.65 26.33
CA GLN A 108 -25.10 2.07 27.51
C GLN A 108 -24.24 0.93 28.10
N LYS A 109 -23.65 0.07 27.27
CA LYS A 109 -22.75 -0.99 27.72
C LYS A 109 -21.45 -0.43 28.31
N LEU A 110 -20.89 0.62 27.69
CA LEU A 110 -19.70 1.31 28.22
C LEU A 110 -19.98 1.97 29.58
N GLU A 111 -21.19 2.52 29.84
CA GLU A 111 -21.57 3.09 31.12
C GLU A 111 -21.61 2.05 32.26
N HIS A 112 -21.80 0.76 31.93
CA HIS A 112 -21.76 -0.34 32.91
C HIS A 112 -20.37 -1.00 32.99
N CYS A 113 -19.40 -0.54 32.21
CA CYS A 113 -18.05 -1.07 32.20
C CYS A 113 -17.23 -0.46 33.36
N SER A 114 -16.66 -1.32 34.21
CA SER A 114 -15.86 -0.92 35.38
C SER A 114 -14.36 -0.74 35.11
N VAL A 115 -13.98 -0.57 33.84
CA VAL A 115 -12.57 -0.41 33.43
C VAL A 115 -12.08 0.98 33.78
N ALA A 116 -10.93 1.06 34.48
CA ALA A 116 -10.26 2.33 34.75
C ALA A 116 -9.56 2.85 33.50
N LEU A 117 -9.92 4.08 33.08
CA LEU A 117 -9.33 4.68 31.87
C LEU A 117 -7.93 5.24 32.14
N SER A 118 -6.96 4.80 31.32
CA SER A 118 -5.66 5.45 31.18
C SER A 118 -5.51 6.05 29.78
N GLN A 119 -4.56 6.99 29.62
CA GLN A 119 -4.26 7.59 28.31
C GLN A 119 -3.81 6.52 27.29
N GLU A 120 -3.00 5.57 27.76
CA GLU A 120 -2.45 4.47 26.95
C GLU A 120 -3.56 3.54 26.48
N LEU A 121 -4.50 3.20 27.36
CA LEU A 121 -5.65 2.35 27.05
C LEU A 121 -6.53 2.99 25.97
N VAL A 122 -6.85 4.28 26.11
CA VAL A 122 -7.67 4.99 25.13
C VAL A 122 -6.97 5.06 23.78
N VAL A 123 -5.67 5.36 23.74
CA VAL A 123 -4.89 5.38 22.49
C VAL A 123 -4.87 4.00 21.83
N GLU A 124 -4.70 2.92 22.61
CA GLU A 124 -4.65 1.55 22.07
C GLU A 124 -6.01 1.13 21.50
N VAL A 125 -7.12 1.39 22.20
CA VAL A 125 -8.48 1.14 21.69
C VAL A 125 -8.73 1.92 20.40
N MET A 126 -8.41 3.23 20.38
CA MET A 126 -8.54 4.07 19.19
C MET A 126 -7.70 3.55 18.02
N SER A 127 -6.54 2.96 18.32
CA SER A 127 -5.67 2.37 17.28
C SER A 127 -6.29 1.16 16.60
N LYS A 128 -7.09 0.36 17.34
CA LYS A 128 -7.75 -0.86 16.84
C LYS A 128 -9.10 -0.57 16.16
N THR A 129 -9.72 0.56 16.46
CA THR A 129 -11.03 0.98 15.90
C THR A 129 -10.93 1.95 14.73
N ARG A 130 -9.78 2.01 14.05
CA ARG A 130 -9.49 2.97 12.94
C ARG A 130 -10.47 2.90 11.76
N ASN A 131 -11.19 1.80 11.59
CA ASN A 131 -12.08 1.57 10.45
C ASN A 131 -13.57 1.73 10.82
N ASP A 132 -13.88 1.87 12.10
CA ASP A 132 -15.23 2.10 12.61
C ASP A 132 -15.28 3.45 13.34
N TRP A 133 -15.63 4.49 12.60
CA TRP A 133 -15.65 5.85 13.14
C TRP A 133 -16.77 6.07 14.15
N GLU A 134 -17.92 5.37 14.00
CA GLU A 134 -19.06 5.54 14.90
C GLU A 134 -18.75 4.97 16.28
N ALA A 135 -18.23 3.75 16.32
CA ALA A 135 -17.77 3.14 17.56
C ALA A 135 -16.63 3.95 18.19
N ALA A 136 -15.60 4.33 17.40
CA ALA A 136 -14.48 5.14 17.86
C ALA A 136 -14.93 6.49 18.45
N PHE A 137 -15.86 7.18 17.78
CA PHE A 137 -16.36 8.48 18.23
C PHE A 137 -17.26 8.35 19.47
N THR A 138 -18.10 7.31 19.54
CA THR A 138 -18.91 7.01 20.72
C THR A 138 -18.02 6.73 21.94
N PHE A 139 -16.97 5.93 21.77
CA PHE A 139 -15.99 5.66 22.81
C PHE A 139 -15.25 6.93 23.24
N PHE A 140 -14.81 7.75 22.31
CA PHE A 140 -14.17 9.03 22.60
C PHE A 140 -15.09 9.92 23.46
N LEU A 141 -16.35 10.11 23.06
CA LEU A 141 -17.30 10.92 23.81
C LEU A 141 -17.62 10.36 25.20
N TRP A 142 -17.67 9.04 25.35
CA TRP A 142 -17.86 8.39 26.63
C TRP A 142 -16.65 8.58 27.55
N ALA A 143 -15.44 8.33 27.02
CA ALA A 143 -14.19 8.47 27.78
C ALA A 143 -14.00 9.90 28.32
N GLY A 144 -14.32 10.94 27.52
CA GLY A 144 -14.21 12.33 27.92
C GLY A 144 -15.19 12.75 29.04
N LYS A 145 -16.21 11.92 29.35
CA LYS A 145 -17.15 12.15 30.44
C LYS A 145 -16.79 11.45 31.74
N GLN A 146 -15.76 10.60 31.72
CA GLN A 146 -15.36 9.85 32.90
C GLN A 146 -14.66 10.75 33.91
N PRO A 147 -15.01 10.63 35.21
CA PRO A 147 -14.38 11.45 36.24
C PRO A 147 -12.87 11.16 36.33
N GLY A 148 -12.08 12.22 36.41
CA GLY A 148 -10.62 12.11 36.51
C GLY A 148 -9.88 11.83 35.21
N TYR A 149 -10.59 11.73 34.07
CA TYR A 149 -9.98 11.58 32.76
C TYR A 149 -10.15 12.83 31.90
N ALA A 150 -9.09 13.21 31.17
CA ALA A 150 -9.14 14.26 30.16
C ALA A 150 -8.37 13.79 28.92
N HIS A 151 -8.89 14.06 27.73
CA HIS A 151 -8.24 13.69 26.49
C HIS A 151 -6.92 14.41 26.30
N SER A 152 -5.87 13.65 25.96
CA SER A 152 -4.59 14.20 25.51
C SER A 152 -4.65 14.64 24.04
N VAL A 153 -3.74 15.51 23.65
CA VAL A 153 -3.55 15.91 22.23
C VAL A 153 -3.45 14.69 21.31
N ARG A 154 -2.79 13.62 21.75
CA ARG A 154 -2.63 12.38 20.98
C ARG A 154 -3.96 11.68 20.72
N VAL A 155 -4.87 11.66 21.68
CA VAL A 155 -6.22 11.09 21.52
C VAL A 155 -7.04 11.93 20.54
N TYR A 156 -7.00 13.26 20.66
CA TYR A 156 -7.64 14.17 19.69
C TYR A 156 -7.09 13.95 18.27
N HIS A 157 -5.77 13.84 18.10
CA HIS A 157 -5.17 13.55 16.79
C HIS A 157 -5.66 12.22 16.21
N SER A 158 -5.79 11.18 17.04
CA SER A 158 -6.30 9.87 16.61
C SER A 158 -7.74 9.97 16.10
N ILE A 159 -8.65 10.60 16.85
CA ILE A 159 -10.05 10.71 16.43
C ILE A 159 -10.23 11.64 15.22
N ILE A 160 -9.52 12.77 15.15
CA ILE A 160 -9.53 13.67 13.98
C ILE A 160 -9.05 12.92 12.74
N SER A 161 -8.00 12.10 12.88
CA SER A 161 -7.49 11.27 11.80
C SER A 161 -8.52 10.23 11.31
N ILE A 162 -9.24 9.58 12.22
CA ILE A 162 -10.31 8.62 11.91
C ILE A 162 -11.49 9.33 11.21
N LEU A 163 -11.97 10.43 11.77
CA LEU A 163 -13.07 11.21 11.18
C LEU A 163 -12.70 11.73 9.78
N GLY A 164 -11.47 12.24 9.61
CA GLY A 164 -10.99 12.70 8.32
C GLY A 164 -10.88 11.56 7.29
N LYS A 165 -10.47 10.34 7.69
CA LYS A 165 -10.48 9.15 6.82
C LYS A 165 -11.89 8.81 6.34
N MET A 166 -12.89 8.98 7.20
CA MET A 166 -14.30 8.73 6.90
C MET A 166 -15.04 9.94 6.33
N ARG A 167 -14.30 10.99 5.94
CA ARG A 167 -14.82 12.23 5.35
C ARG A 167 -15.80 13.01 6.24
N LYS A 168 -15.75 12.81 7.56
CA LYS A 168 -16.56 13.53 8.56
C LYS A 168 -15.86 14.84 8.99
N PHE A 169 -15.58 15.69 8.01
CA PHE A 169 -14.75 16.88 8.20
C PHE A 169 -15.38 17.92 9.13
N ASP A 170 -16.70 18.10 9.08
CA ASP A 170 -17.39 19.06 9.93
C ASP A 170 -17.26 18.69 11.41
N THR A 171 -17.43 17.40 11.72
CA THR A 171 -17.22 16.87 13.08
C THR A 171 -15.77 17.03 13.53
N ALA A 172 -14.81 16.76 12.62
CA ALA A 172 -13.39 16.96 12.91
C ALA A 172 -13.05 18.43 13.22
N TRP A 173 -13.62 19.38 12.46
CA TRP A 173 -13.45 20.80 12.75
C TRP A 173 -14.10 21.24 14.06
N THR A 174 -15.26 20.68 14.41
CA THR A 174 -15.90 20.93 15.73
C THR A 174 -14.98 20.53 16.87
N LEU A 175 -14.32 19.36 16.76
CA LEU A 175 -13.34 18.92 17.76
C LEU A 175 -12.10 19.83 17.81
N ILE A 176 -11.63 20.34 16.67
CA ILE A 176 -10.51 21.29 16.63
C ILE A 176 -10.88 22.60 17.33
N GLU A 177 -12.10 23.10 17.15
CA GLU A 177 -12.57 24.29 17.88
C GLU A 177 -12.73 24.01 19.38
N GLU A 178 -13.15 22.80 19.77
CA GLU A 178 -13.18 22.37 21.17
C GLU A 178 -11.76 22.35 21.77
N MET A 179 -10.76 21.76 21.04
CA MET A 179 -9.35 21.76 21.42
C MET A 179 -8.77 23.18 21.58
N ARG A 180 -9.31 24.16 20.85
CA ARG A 180 -8.87 25.56 20.97
C ARG A 180 -9.07 26.12 22.38
N GLY A 181 -9.95 25.48 23.14
CA GLY A 181 -10.28 25.91 24.48
C GLY A 181 -11.24 27.09 24.49
N GLY A 182 -12.09 27.13 25.53
CA GLY A 182 -12.92 28.29 25.80
C GLY A 182 -12.09 29.44 26.38
N LYS A 183 -12.75 30.50 26.86
CA LYS A 183 -12.13 31.72 27.41
C LYS A 183 -11.18 31.49 28.60
N THR A 184 -11.03 30.28 29.11
CA THR A 184 -10.41 29.98 30.41
C THR A 184 -9.28 28.92 30.38
N GLY A 185 -8.95 28.30 29.23
CA GLY A 185 -7.92 27.25 29.17
C GLY A 185 -6.90 27.44 28.06
N PRO A 186 -5.69 26.84 28.18
CA PRO A 186 -4.70 26.83 27.09
C PRO A 186 -5.22 26.03 25.91
N SER A 187 -4.92 26.50 24.69
CA SER A 187 -5.26 25.77 23.46
C SER A 187 -4.46 24.47 23.37
N LEU A 188 -5.15 23.36 23.10
CA LEU A 188 -4.55 22.05 22.81
C LEU A 188 -4.27 21.86 21.32
N VAL A 189 -4.69 22.80 20.46
CA VAL A 189 -4.42 22.74 19.01
C VAL A 189 -2.92 22.93 18.77
N THR A 190 -2.36 22.07 17.93
CA THR A 190 -0.95 22.12 17.52
C THR A 190 -0.84 22.25 16.00
N PRO A 191 0.30 22.67 15.45
CA PRO A 191 0.51 22.63 14.01
C PRO A 191 0.24 21.26 13.39
N GLU A 192 0.57 20.16 14.10
CA GLU A 192 0.28 18.79 13.66
C GLU A 192 -1.23 18.52 13.56
N THR A 193 -2.06 19.11 14.43
CA THR A 193 -3.53 18.99 14.34
C THR A 193 -4.04 19.46 12.97
N LEU A 194 -3.56 20.61 12.50
CA LEU A 194 -3.91 21.15 11.19
C LEU A 194 -3.28 20.36 10.05
N LEU A 195 -2.06 19.87 10.24
CA LEU A 195 -1.38 19.02 9.25
C LEU A 195 -2.13 17.68 9.03
N ILE A 196 -2.72 17.09 10.07
CA ILE A 196 -3.59 15.93 9.93
C ILE A 196 -4.77 16.25 8.99
N MET A 197 -5.43 17.39 9.16
CA MET A 197 -6.53 17.82 8.30
C MET A 197 -6.05 18.06 6.85
N ILE A 198 -4.90 18.71 6.66
CA ILE A 198 -4.28 18.91 5.34
C ILE A 198 -4.05 17.56 4.66
N ARG A 199 -3.44 16.58 5.35
CA ARG A 199 -3.23 15.22 4.84
C ARG A 199 -4.54 14.53 4.45
N ARG A 200 -5.61 14.71 5.24
CA ARG A 200 -6.94 14.11 4.95
C ARG A 200 -7.64 14.74 3.77
N TYR A 201 -7.58 16.07 3.61
CA TYR A 201 -8.06 16.74 2.41
C TYR A 201 -7.24 16.36 1.16
N SER A 202 -5.91 16.29 1.29
CA SER A 202 -5.04 15.85 0.19
C SER A 202 -5.37 14.41 -0.25
N ALA A 203 -5.73 13.52 0.68
CA ALA A 203 -6.08 12.12 0.40
C ALA A 203 -7.40 11.97 -0.41
N ILE A 204 -8.29 12.93 -0.34
CA ILE A 204 -9.52 12.97 -1.16
C ILE A 204 -9.39 13.90 -2.37
N HIS A 205 -8.18 14.37 -2.65
CA HIS A 205 -7.85 15.30 -3.73
C HIS A 205 -8.55 16.68 -3.62
N ASP A 206 -8.98 17.07 -2.44
CA ASP A 206 -9.51 18.41 -2.19
C ASP A 206 -8.37 19.38 -1.82
N VAL A 207 -7.62 19.76 -2.83
CA VAL A 207 -6.45 20.64 -2.70
C VAL A 207 -6.85 22.02 -2.18
N ALA A 208 -8.03 22.51 -2.57
CA ALA A 208 -8.52 23.82 -2.13
C ALA A 208 -8.72 23.86 -0.61
N ARG A 209 -9.37 22.85 -0.02
CA ARG A 209 -9.54 22.76 1.42
C ARG A 209 -8.24 22.49 2.16
N ALA A 210 -7.30 21.74 1.57
CA ALA A 210 -5.97 21.56 2.13
C ALA A 210 -5.24 22.90 2.27
N ILE A 211 -5.25 23.75 1.23
CA ILE A 211 -4.66 25.09 1.22
C ILE A 211 -5.39 26.02 2.24
N ASN A 212 -6.73 26.00 2.27
CA ASN A 212 -7.49 26.77 3.24
C ASN A 212 -7.15 26.36 4.69
N THR A 213 -6.91 25.08 4.93
CA THR A 213 -6.47 24.58 6.24
C THR A 213 -5.06 25.08 6.57
N PHE A 214 -4.17 25.18 5.59
CA PHE A 214 -2.84 25.78 5.76
C PHE A 214 -2.95 27.27 6.15
N HIS A 215 -3.89 28.02 5.58
CA HIS A 215 -4.14 29.41 5.99
C HIS A 215 -4.74 29.52 7.39
N ALA A 216 -5.45 28.48 7.85
CA ALA A 216 -5.99 28.43 9.21
C ALA A 216 -4.90 28.45 10.31
N TYR A 217 -3.62 28.14 9.98
CA TYR A 217 -2.52 28.29 10.94
C TYR A 217 -2.50 29.67 11.58
N LYS A 218 -2.72 30.74 10.80
CA LYS A 218 -2.81 32.13 11.32
C LYS A 218 -3.97 32.32 12.30
N ARG A 219 -5.11 31.67 12.05
CA ARG A 219 -6.30 31.73 12.93
C ARG A 219 -6.02 31.13 14.32
N PHE A 220 -5.07 30.19 14.38
CA PHE A 220 -4.63 29.53 15.61
C PHE A 220 -3.33 30.14 16.16
N ASN A 221 -2.91 31.30 15.64
CA ASN A 221 -1.70 32.02 16.04
C ASN A 221 -0.39 31.25 15.81
N PHE A 222 -0.36 30.37 14.82
CA PHE A 222 0.89 29.71 14.37
C PHE A 222 1.57 30.54 13.29
N GLU A 223 2.88 30.61 13.36
CA GLU A 223 3.68 31.18 12.30
C GLU A 223 3.69 30.25 11.08
N ILE A 224 3.67 30.85 9.89
CA ILE A 224 3.78 30.10 8.62
C ILE A 224 5.15 30.40 8.05
N GLY A 225 6.05 29.46 8.23
CA GLY A 225 7.40 29.48 7.68
C GLY A 225 7.57 28.54 6.49
N LEU A 226 8.82 28.38 6.06
CA LEU A 226 9.20 27.51 4.95
C LEU A 226 8.96 26.02 5.30
N GLU A 227 9.16 25.62 6.55
CA GLU A 227 8.95 24.22 7.00
C GLU A 227 7.47 23.81 6.95
N GLU A 228 6.56 24.70 7.37
CA GLU A 228 5.12 24.47 7.26
C GLU A 228 4.69 24.38 5.80
N PHE A 229 5.31 25.20 4.94
CA PHE A 229 5.08 25.13 3.49
C PHE A 229 5.61 23.83 2.89
N HIS A 230 6.80 23.36 3.29
CA HIS A 230 7.31 22.04 2.90
C HIS A 230 6.38 20.90 3.34
N SER A 231 5.81 21.01 4.53
CA SER A 231 4.85 20.02 5.06
C SER A 231 3.57 19.97 4.22
N LEU A 232 3.06 21.11 3.77
CA LEU A 232 1.93 21.18 2.84
C LEU A 232 2.27 20.54 1.49
N LEU A 233 3.41 20.90 0.88
CA LEU A 233 3.86 20.32 -0.38
C LEU A 233 4.04 18.79 -0.28
N SER A 234 4.65 18.33 0.81
CA SER A 234 4.85 16.90 1.07
C SER A 234 3.52 16.17 1.23
N ALA A 235 2.54 16.76 1.93
CA ALA A 235 1.21 16.19 2.08
C ALA A 235 0.49 16.08 0.73
N LEU A 236 0.55 17.10 -0.11
CA LEU A 236 -0.02 17.07 -1.46
C LEU A 236 0.64 16.01 -2.34
N CYS A 237 1.98 15.97 -2.36
CA CYS A 237 2.72 14.97 -3.15
C CYS A 237 2.41 13.56 -2.70
N ARG A 238 2.39 13.27 -1.38
CA ARG A 238 2.12 11.93 -0.83
C ARG A 238 0.82 11.30 -1.37
N TYR A 239 -0.18 12.12 -1.62
CA TYR A 239 -1.47 11.69 -2.17
C TYR A 239 -1.61 11.94 -3.67
N LYS A 240 -0.49 11.99 -4.40
CA LYS A 240 -0.42 12.12 -5.85
C LYS A 240 -0.94 13.45 -6.44
N ASN A 241 -1.14 14.48 -5.61
CA ASN A 241 -1.47 15.85 -6.07
C ASN A 241 -0.19 16.62 -6.42
N VAL A 242 0.73 15.97 -7.17
CA VAL A 242 2.09 16.50 -7.43
C VAL A 242 2.05 17.72 -8.32
N GLN A 243 1.16 17.78 -9.31
CA GLN A 243 1.01 18.93 -10.20
C GLN A 243 0.55 20.18 -9.42
N ASP A 244 -0.39 20.00 -8.49
CA ASP A 244 -0.90 21.10 -7.66
C ASP A 244 0.18 21.59 -6.69
N ALA A 245 0.95 20.66 -6.09
CA ALA A 245 2.09 21.00 -5.24
C ALA A 245 3.15 21.80 -6.01
N GLU A 246 3.46 21.39 -7.24
CA GLU A 246 4.40 22.10 -8.11
C GLU A 246 3.90 23.50 -8.46
N ASN A 247 2.64 23.63 -8.87
CA ASN A 247 2.02 24.92 -9.17
C ASN A 247 2.09 25.85 -7.93
N LEU A 248 1.76 25.29 -6.76
CA LEU A 248 1.79 26.03 -5.50
C LEU A 248 3.21 26.52 -5.16
N LEU A 249 4.24 25.68 -5.36
CA LEU A 249 5.64 26.05 -5.17
C LEU A 249 6.04 27.25 -6.05
N PHE A 250 5.75 27.17 -7.35
CA PHE A 250 6.17 28.23 -8.28
C PHE A 250 5.34 29.51 -8.16
N CYS A 251 4.06 29.43 -7.81
CA CYS A 251 3.22 30.60 -7.56
C CYS A 251 3.67 31.38 -6.32
N ASN A 252 4.22 30.70 -5.32
CA ASN A 252 4.60 31.31 -4.04
C ASN A 252 6.10 31.60 -3.89
N LYS A 253 6.88 31.54 -4.98
CA LYS A 253 8.33 31.75 -4.98
C LYS A 253 8.79 33.10 -4.41
N ASN A 254 7.92 34.11 -4.38
CA ASN A 254 8.22 35.44 -3.84
C ASN A 254 8.00 35.50 -2.31
N VAL A 255 7.24 34.57 -1.75
CA VAL A 255 6.95 34.46 -0.31
C VAL A 255 7.87 33.43 0.34
N PHE A 256 8.01 32.28 -0.30
CA PHE A 256 8.87 31.19 0.15
C PHE A 256 10.02 31.01 -0.84
N PRO A 257 11.27 31.20 -0.42
CA PRO A 257 12.42 31.04 -1.31
C PRO A 257 12.49 29.60 -1.82
N LEU A 258 12.82 29.46 -3.10
CA LEU A 258 13.04 28.16 -3.72
C LEU A 258 14.37 27.60 -3.23
N ASP A 259 14.36 26.48 -2.56
CA ASP A 259 15.53 25.77 -2.06
C ASP A 259 15.61 24.33 -2.58
N THR A 260 16.70 23.66 -2.31
CA THR A 260 16.92 22.24 -2.68
C THR A 260 15.84 21.34 -2.12
N LYS A 261 15.39 21.57 -0.86
CA LYS A 261 14.36 20.75 -0.20
C LYS A 261 13.01 20.88 -0.90
N SER A 262 12.58 22.10 -1.27
CA SER A 262 11.34 22.32 -2.04
C SER A 262 11.34 21.56 -3.37
N PHE A 263 12.46 21.63 -4.11
CA PHE A 263 12.59 20.91 -5.37
C PHE A 263 12.62 19.40 -5.17
N ASN A 264 13.30 18.92 -4.15
CA ASN A 264 13.36 17.49 -3.83
C ASN A 264 11.97 16.91 -3.50
N ILE A 265 11.11 17.66 -2.81
CA ILE A 265 9.73 17.23 -2.54
C ILE A 265 8.96 17.00 -3.85
N ILE A 266 9.02 17.97 -4.77
CA ILE A 266 8.34 17.86 -6.07
C ILE A 266 8.97 16.78 -6.95
N LEU A 267 10.31 16.75 -7.00
CA LEU A 267 11.06 15.77 -7.77
C LEU A 267 10.73 14.33 -7.29
N ASN A 268 10.73 14.12 -5.97
CA ASN A 268 10.35 12.84 -5.38
C ASN A 268 8.88 12.47 -5.71
N GLY A 269 7.98 13.43 -5.70
CA GLY A 269 6.59 13.24 -6.13
C GLY A 269 6.49 12.70 -7.56
N TRP A 270 7.18 13.32 -8.51
CA TRP A 270 7.20 12.88 -9.91
C TRP A 270 7.96 11.56 -10.11
N CYS A 271 9.04 11.35 -9.36
CA CYS A 271 9.91 10.19 -9.48
C CYS A 271 9.33 8.93 -8.86
N ASN A 272 8.78 9.02 -7.65
CA ASN A 272 8.47 7.85 -6.84
C ASN A 272 6.96 7.58 -6.69
N LEU A 273 6.12 8.63 -6.78
CA LEU A 273 4.67 8.50 -6.59
C LEU A 273 3.89 8.45 -7.90
N ILE A 274 4.36 9.15 -8.94
CA ILE A 274 3.75 9.15 -10.29
C ILE A 274 4.58 8.33 -11.27
N VAL A 275 5.89 8.22 -11.03
CA VAL A 275 6.88 7.54 -11.90
C VAL A 275 6.89 8.12 -13.33
N SER A 276 6.89 9.44 -13.44
CA SER A 276 6.96 10.16 -14.73
C SER A 276 8.36 10.67 -15.00
N THR A 277 9.12 9.96 -15.85
CA THR A 277 10.48 10.34 -16.20
C THR A 277 10.57 11.68 -16.95
N SER A 278 9.56 12.03 -17.75
CA SER A 278 9.53 13.30 -18.48
C SER A 278 9.38 14.50 -17.54
N GLN A 279 8.48 14.41 -16.57
CA GLN A 279 8.29 15.46 -15.58
C GLN A 279 9.49 15.55 -14.62
N ALA A 280 10.01 14.41 -14.19
CA ALA A 280 11.22 14.38 -13.36
C ALA A 280 12.41 15.06 -14.05
N GLU A 281 12.67 14.78 -15.34
CA GLU A 281 13.73 15.41 -16.12
C GLU A 281 13.48 16.93 -16.30
N ARG A 282 12.23 17.34 -16.41
CA ARG A 282 11.87 18.76 -16.50
C ARG A 282 12.19 19.49 -15.20
N ILE A 283 11.80 18.93 -14.05
CA ILE A 283 12.10 19.50 -12.73
C ILE A 283 13.60 19.52 -12.47
N TRP A 284 14.31 18.45 -12.81
CA TRP A 284 15.77 18.37 -12.72
C TRP A 284 16.46 19.51 -13.48
N LYS A 285 16.05 19.73 -14.73
CA LYS A 285 16.58 20.83 -15.56
C LYS A 285 16.21 22.21 -15.01
N GLU A 286 15.00 22.38 -14.49
CA GLU A 286 14.55 23.64 -13.91
C GLU A 286 15.35 23.99 -12.65
N MET A 287 15.67 22.98 -11.82
CA MET A 287 16.54 23.11 -10.66
C MET A 287 17.93 23.64 -11.08
N SER A 288 18.56 22.97 -12.06
CA SER A 288 19.86 23.42 -12.62
C SER A 288 19.82 24.83 -13.22
N LYS A 289 18.76 25.15 -13.98
CA LYS A 289 18.56 26.44 -14.61
C LYS A 289 18.48 27.59 -13.59
N ARG A 290 17.97 27.31 -12.39
CA ARG A 290 17.86 28.28 -11.30
C ARG A 290 19.11 28.34 -10.42
N GLY A 291 20.16 27.59 -10.74
CA GLY A 291 21.38 27.51 -9.96
C GLY A 291 21.22 26.80 -8.60
N ILE A 292 20.16 25.98 -8.45
CA ILE A 292 19.94 25.19 -7.25
C ILE A 292 20.72 23.89 -7.42
N GLU A 293 21.60 23.59 -6.47
CA GLU A 293 22.45 22.41 -6.51
C GLU A 293 21.65 21.14 -6.22
N HIS A 294 21.97 20.07 -6.97
CA HIS A 294 21.43 18.74 -6.72
C HIS A 294 22.22 18.06 -5.60
N ASP A 295 21.51 17.54 -4.63
CA ASP A 295 22.07 16.79 -3.49
C ASP A 295 21.84 15.27 -3.63
N VAL A 296 22.22 14.51 -2.61
CA VAL A 296 22.03 13.05 -2.57
C VAL A 296 20.57 12.65 -2.73
N VAL A 297 19.62 13.44 -2.20
CA VAL A 297 18.18 13.17 -2.29
C VAL A 297 17.66 13.38 -3.71
N SER A 298 18.16 14.44 -4.39
CA SER A 298 17.87 14.71 -5.80
C SER A 298 18.31 13.54 -6.68
N TYR A 299 19.59 13.11 -6.53
CA TYR A 299 20.13 11.97 -7.29
C TYR A 299 19.40 10.66 -6.95
N GLY A 300 19.12 10.40 -5.68
CA GLY A 300 18.36 9.22 -5.24
C GLY A 300 16.98 9.15 -5.88
N SER A 301 16.26 10.27 -5.91
CA SER A 301 14.94 10.35 -6.54
C SER A 301 14.98 10.06 -8.04
N ILE A 302 15.89 10.71 -8.79
CA ILE A 302 15.95 10.54 -10.26
C ILE A 302 16.47 9.15 -10.65
N ILE A 303 17.43 8.58 -9.92
CA ILE A 303 17.95 7.23 -10.12
C ILE A 303 16.85 6.21 -9.86
N SER A 304 16.09 6.35 -8.76
CA SER A 304 14.94 5.50 -8.45
C SER A 304 13.88 5.55 -9.56
N CYS A 305 13.57 6.74 -10.09
CA CYS A 305 12.64 6.92 -11.20
C CYS A 305 13.08 6.17 -12.47
N TYR A 306 14.36 6.31 -12.85
CA TYR A 306 14.90 5.61 -14.01
C TYR A 306 14.95 4.10 -13.79
N SER A 307 15.25 3.66 -12.57
CA SER A 307 15.27 2.25 -12.18
C SER A 307 13.88 1.61 -12.32
N LYS A 308 12.84 2.26 -11.81
CA LYS A 308 11.43 1.84 -11.94
C LYS A 308 10.97 1.84 -13.40
N SER A 309 11.48 2.77 -14.21
CA SER A 309 11.13 2.94 -15.63
C SER A 309 12.01 2.13 -16.59
N TYR A 310 12.78 1.15 -16.11
CA TYR A 310 13.64 0.26 -16.92
C TYR A 310 14.71 0.98 -17.77
N LYS A 311 15.17 2.16 -17.36
CA LYS A 311 16.15 2.96 -18.10
C LYS A 311 17.56 2.77 -17.54
N LEU A 312 18.08 1.51 -17.55
CA LEU A 312 19.36 1.14 -16.93
C LEU A 312 20.52 2.07 -17.33
N TYR A 313 20.65 2.40 -18.62
CA TYR A 313 21.70 3.33 -19.07
C TYR A 313 21.66 4.67 -18.34
N LYS A 314 20.45 5.24 -18.14
CA LYS A 314 20.31 6.52 -17.42
C LYS A 314 20.62 6.36 -15.93
N VAL A 315 20.28 5.23 -15.32
CA VAL A 315 20.65 4.92 -13.92
C VAL A 315 22.17 4.96 -13.75
N LEU A 316 22.90 4.22 -14.59
CA LEU A 316 24.36 4.15 -14.49
C LEU A 316 25.01 5.52 -14.75
N ARG A 317 24.55 6.24 -15.78
CA ARG A 317 25.04 7.58 -16.08
C ARG A 317 24.86 8.56 -14.91
N MET A 318 23.68 8.56 -14.25
CA MET A 318 23.43 9.42 -13.11
C MET A 318 24.25 9.03 -11.88
N PHE A 319 24.46 7.72 -11.71
CA PHE A 319 25.29 7.21 -10.61
C PHE A 319 26.77 7.58 -10.79
N ASP A 320 27.29 7.53 -12.01
CA ASP A 320 28.66 7.95 -12.33
C ASP A 320 28.80 9.49 -12.19
N GLU A 321 27.85 10.28 -12.72
CA GLU A 321 27.83 11.74 -12.57
C GLU A 321 27.82 12.16 -11.09
N MET A 322 27.06 11.45 -10.24
CA MET A 322 27.02 11.69 -8.80
C MET A 322 28.40 11.51 -8.16
N LYS A 323 29.13 10.45 -8.55
CA LYS A 323 30.50 10.18 -8.08
C LYS A 323 31.50 11.23 -8.57
N GLU A 324 31.44 11.61 -9.86
CA GLU A 324 32.29 12.65 -10.44
C GLU A 324 32.13 13.99 -9.72
N ARG A 325 30.91 14.31 -9.29
CA ARG A 325 30.61 15.50 -8.49
C ARG A 325 30.99 15.35 -7.01
N LYS A 326 31.58 14.21 -6.61
CA LYS A 326 31.95 13.89 -5.23
C LYS A 326 30.77 13.90 -4.25
N ILE A 327 29.56 13.64 -4.75
CA ILE A 327 28.37 13.45 -3.91
C ILE A 327 28.36 11.97 -3.49
N THR A 328 28.50 11.70 -2.21
CA THR A 328 28.52 10.32 -1.68
C THR A 328 27.12 9.68 -1.83
N PRO A 329 26.99 8.57 -2.58
CA PRO A 329 25.73 7.85 -2.67
C PRO A 329 25.30 7.32 -1.30
N ASP A 330 24.03 7.42 -0.98
CA ASP A 330 23.46 6.81 0.23
C ASP A 330 22.97 5.38 -0.08
N ARG A 331 22.47 4.70 0.96
CA ARG A 331 21.93 3.33 0.85
C ARG A 331 20.78 3.25 -0.16
N ASN A 332 19.92 4.25 -0.24
CA ASN A 332 18.78 4.27 -1.17
C ASN A 332 19.24 4.34 -2.63
N VAL A 333 20.26 5.14 -2.91
CA VAL A 333 20.89 5.21 -4.23
C VAL A 333 21.46 3.84 -4.62
N TYR A 334 22.23 3.21 -3.73
CA TYR A 334 22.78 1.88 -4.00
C TYR A 334 21.68 0.84 -4.24
N ASN A 335 20.64 0.81 -3.41
CA ASN A 335 19.51 -0.11 -3.57
C ASN A 335 18.78 0.09 -4.92
N ALA A 336 18.61 1.34 -5.37
CA ALA A 336 18.00 1.65 -6.65
C ALA A 336 18.88 1.21 -7.85
N VAL A 337 20.21 1.35 -7.73
CA VAL A 337 21.17 0.86 -8.77
C VAL A 337 21.22 -0.67 -8.79
N ILE A 338 21.30 -1.32 -7.64
CA ILE A 338 21.24 -2.79 -7.49
C ILE A 338 19.95 -3.32 -8.14
N TYR A 339 18.82 -2.70 -7.87
CA TYR A 339 17.54 -3.08 -8.47
C TYR A 339 17.55 -2.94 -9.98
N ALA A 340 18.09 -1.84 -10.53
CA ALA A 340 18.20 -1.64 -11.97
C ALA A 340 19.12 -2.66 -12.64
N LEU A 341 20.28 -2.95 -12.04
CA LEU A 341 21.22 -3.98 -12.52
C LEU A 341 20.59 -5.37 -12.50
N GLY A 342 19.92 -5.72 -11.39
CA GLY A 342 19.25 -7.01 -11.25
C GLY A 342 18.14 -7.21 -12.29
N ARG A 343 17.35 -6.17 -12.60
CA ARG A 343 16.36 -6.20 -13.69
C ARG A 343 17.00 -6.28 -15.07
N GLY A 344 18.16 -5.64 -15.24
CA GLY A 344 18.98 -5.74 -16.45
C GLY A 344 19.73 -7.08 -16.59
N ARG A 345 19.52 -8.03 -15.69
CA ARG A 345 20.22 -9.33 -15.61
C ARG A 345 21.74 -9.23 -15.40
N LEU A 346 22.23 -8.07 -14.98
CA LEU A 346 23.63 -7.83 -14.61
C LEU A 346 23.83 -8.20 -13.12
N LEU A 347 23.62 -9.48 -12.79
CA LEU A 347 23.58 -9.95 -11.41
C LEU A 347 24.92 -9.90 -10.72
N LYS A 348 26.02 -10.18 -11.45
CA LYS A 348 27.39 -10.12 -10.91
C LYS A 348 27.74 -8.69 -10.49
N GLU A 349 27.41 -7.73 -11.34
CA GLU A 349 27.62 -6.31 -11.10
C GLU A 349 26.77 -5.82 -9.90
N ALA A 350 25.54 -6.33 -9.78
CA ALA A 350 24.68 -6.03 -8.65
C ALA A 350 25.25 -6.53 -7.31
N VAL A 351 25.83 -7.74 -7.29
CA VAL A 351 26.52 -8.28 -6.08
C VAL A 351 27.78 -7.48 -5.77
N ASN A 352 28.58 -7.14 -6.79
CA ASN A 352 29.82 -6.34 -6.60
C ASN A 352 29.53 -4.98 -5.94
N LEU A 353 28.32 -4.44 -6.10
CA LEU A 353 27.94 -3.19 -5.43
C LEU A 353 27.80 -3.34 -3.91
N ILE A 354 27.60 -4.55 -3.35
CA ILE A 354 27.65 -4.77 -1.90
C ILE A 354 29.05 -4.41 -1.38
N GLY A 355 30.11 -4.96 -2.01
CA GLY A 355 31.48 -4.63 -1.66
C GLY A 355 31.75 -3.11 -1.77
N ASN A 356 31.28 -2.48 -2.85
CA ASN A 356 31.41 -1.03 -3.01
C ASN A 356 30.66 -0.23 -1.94
N MET A 357 29.53 -0.72 -1.43
CA MET A 357 28.83 -0.10 -0.29
C MET A 357 29.70 -0.16 0.98
N GLU A 358 30.28 -1.31 1.26
CA GLU A 358 31.11 -1.55 2.43
C GLU A 358 32.40 -0.73 2.39
N ASP A 359 33.06 -0.66 1.23
CA ASP A 359 34.23 0.18 0.99
C ASP A 359 33.96 1.66 1.26
N ASN A 360 32.72 2.10 1.05
CA ASN A 360 32.26 3.46 1.35
C ASN A 360 31.61 3.61 2.74
N ASN A 361 31.80 2.64 3.64
CA ASN A 361 31.22 2.59 4.98
C ASN A 361 29.68 2.63 5.02
N ILE A 362 29.02 2.14 3.99
CA ILE A 362 27.55 2.05 3.91
C ILE A 362 27.18 0.58 4.13
N ILE A 363 26.59 0.29 5.28
CA ILE A 363 26.22 -1.08 5.65
C ILE A 363 24.98 -1.53 4.85
N PRO A 364 25.06 -2.65 4.08
CA PRO A 364 23.90 -3.25 3.44
C PRO A 364 22.81 -3.62 4.46
N ASP A 365 21.57 -3.42 4.11
CA ASP A 365 20.42 -3.69 4.98
C ASP A 365 19.51 -4.80 4.42
N VAL A 366 18.42 -5.06 5.13
CA VAL A 366 17.38 -6.03 4.71
C VAL A 366 16.85 -5.73 3.32
N VAL A 367 16.71 -4.44 2.95
CA VAL A 367 16.21 -4.04 1.62
C VAL A 367 17.22 -4.38 0.53
N THR A 368 18.51 -4.17 0.80
CA THR A 368 19.61 -4.53 -0.13
C THR A 368 19.56 -6.02 -0.46
N TYR A 369 19.54 -6.89 0.57
CA TYR A 369 19.50 -8.35 0.38
C TYR A 369 18.19 -8.81 -0.27
N ASN A 370 17.04 -8.29 0.16
CA ASN A 370 15.75 -8.61 -0.45
C ASN A 370 15.71 -8.27 -1.95
N THR A 371 16.31 -7.14 -2.33
CA THR A 371 16.39 -6.72 -3.73
C THR A 371 17.21 -7.70 -4.55
N LEU A 372 18.37 -8.11 -4.05
CA LEU A 372 19.23 -9.10 -4.72
C LEU A 372 18.56 -10.46 -4.79
N ILE A 373 18.06 -10.99 -3.65
CA ILE A 373 17.37 -12.28 -3.60
C ILE A 373 16.21 -12.31 -4.61
N LYS A 374 15.39 -11.25 -4.65
CA LYS A 374 14.29 -11.13 -5.63
C LYS A 374 14.79 -11.16 -7.07
N CYS A 375 15.91 -10.50 -7.37
CA CYS A 375 16.51 -10.49 -8.71
C CYS A 375 17.07 -11.88 -9.10
N PHE A 376 17.76 -12.56 -8.19
CA PHE A 376 18.28 -13.91 -8.41
C PHE A 376 17.14 -14.93 -8.57
N CYS A 377 16.10 -14.84 -7.75
CA CYS A 377 14.89 -15.66 -7.89
C CYS A 377 14.23 -15.43 -9.26
N LYS A 378 14.02 -14.17 -9.69
CA LYS A 378 13.46 -13.89 -11.03
C LYS A 378 14.33 -14.42 -12.18
N ALA A 379 15.64 -14.46 -11.98
CA ALA A 379 16.59 -15.04 -12.95
C ALA A 379 16.67 -16.58 -12.87
N ARG A 380 15.87 -17.24 -12.02
CA ARG A 380 15.87 -18.68 -11.79
C ARG A 380 17.17 -19.23 -11.21
N LYS A 381 17.98 -18.38 -10.59
CA LYS A 381 19.24 -18.73 -9.91
C LYS A 381 18.97 -18.92 -8.42
N VAL A 382 18.29 -20.04 -8.10
CA VAL A 382 17.77 -20.29 -6.76
C VAL A 382 18.90 -20.57 -5.76
N ASP A 383 19.95 -21.27 -6.20
CA ASP A 383 21.07 -21.63 -5.31
C ASP A 383 21.85 -20.40 -4.88
N GLU A 384 22.13 -19.49 -5.82
CA GLU A 384 22.80 -18.23 -5.50
C GLU A 384 21.88 -17.32 -4.63
N ALA A 385 20.55 -17.37 -4.83
CA ALA A 385 19.61 -16.69 -3.96
C ALA A 385 19.62 -17.25 -2.53
N LYS A 386 19.77 -18.59 -2.37
CA LYS A 386 19.93 -19.23 -1.04
C LYS A 386 21.24 -18.80 -0.37
N GLN A 387 22.34 -18.71 -1.11
CA GLN A 387 23.62 -18.20 -0.59
C GLN A 387 23.48 -16.76 -0.06
N LEU A 388 22.82 -15.87 -0.78
CA LEU A 388 22.53 -14.51 -0.34
C LEU A 388 21.61 -14.47 0.91
N PHE A 389 20.69 -15.42 1.00
CA PHE A 389 19.83 -15.55 2.17
C PHE A 389 20.63 -16.01 3.40
N ASP A 390 21.54 -16.97 3.24
CA ASP A 390 22.41 -17.45 4.33
C ASP A 390 23.36 -16.33 4.77
N GLU A 391 23.97 -15.59 3.84
CA GLU A 391 24.79 -14.41 4.14
C GLU A 391 24.00 -13.34 4.91
N MET A 392 22.73 -13.10 4.53
CA MET A 392 21.84 -12.20 5.25
C MET A 392 21.66 -12.63 6.71
N LEU A 393 21.51 -13.95 6.97
CA LEU A 393 21.38 -14.49 8.32
C LEU A 393 22.69 -14.39 9.13
N GLU A 394 23.83 -14.68 8.52
CA GLU A 394 25.16 -14.53 9.12
C GLU A 394 25.41 -13.09 9.59
N ARG A 395 24.93 -12.13 8.82
CA ARG A 395 24.96 -10.69 9.18
C ARG A 395 23.90 -10.29 10.21
N ARG A 396 23.16 -11.24 10.77
CA ARG A 396 22.06 -11.02 11.74
C ARG A 396 20.95 -10.09 11.23
N LEU A 397 20.74 -10.05 9.92
CA LEU A 397 19.62 -9.34 9.32
C LEU A 397 18.39 -10.26 9.33
N SER A 398 17.30 -9.82 9.96
CA SER A 398 16.06 -10.60 10.02
C SER A 398 15.34 -10.60 8.66
N PRO A 399 15.11 -11.78 8.05
CA PRO A 399 14.33 -11.87 6.83
C PRO A 399 12.90 -11.35 7.02
N THR A 400 12.31 -10.86 5.94
CA THR A 400 10.95 -10.36 5.94
C THR A 400 10.02 -11.31 5.15
N ILE A 401 8.72 -11.09 5.25
CA ILE A 401 7.73 -11.81 4.44
C ILE A 401 8.09 -11.74 2.94
N GLN A 402 8.58 -10.59 2.47
CA GLN A 402 8.98 -10.40 1.07
C GLN A 402 10.17 -11.28 0.66
N THR A 403 11.10 -11.55 1.59
CA THR A 403 12.22 -12.48 1.38
C THR A 403 11.69 -13.88 1.06
N PHE A 404 10.79 -14.40 1.89
CA PHE A 404 10.19 -15.72 1.72
C PHE A 404 9.28 -15.78 0.48
N HIS A 405 8.50 -14.73 0.22
CA HIS A 405 7.67 -14.66 -0.98
C HIS A 405 8.50 -14.72 -2.28
N ALA A 406 9.71 -14.17 -2.29
CA ALA A 406 10.60 -14.29 -3.46
C ALA A 406 10.95 -15.77 -3.73
N PHE A 407 11.24 -16.55 -2.69
CA PHE A 407 11.51 -17.99 -2.81
C PHE A 407 10.24 -18.77 -3.18
N PHE A 408 9.11 -18.54 -2.49
CA PHE A 408 7.86 -19.25 -2.78
C PHE A 408 7.39 -19.09 -4.23
N ARG A 409 7.72 -17.99 -4.91
CA ARG A 409 7.41 -17.81 -6.34
C ARG A 409 8.19 -18.75 -7.25
N VAL A 410 9.42 -19.10 -6.90
CA VAL A 410 10.36 -19.80 -7.80
C VAL A 410 10.62 -21.26 -7.45
N LEU A 411 10.47 -21.65 -6.19
CA LEU A 411 10.60 -23.05 -5.77
C LEU A 411 9.64 -23.93 -6.55
N ARG A 412 10.11 -25.10 -7.02
CA ARG A 412 9.35 -26.04 -7.84
C ARG A 412 9.09 -27.37 -7.14
N ASN A 413 9.77 -27.63 -6.04
CA ASN A 413 9.62 -28.82 -5.22
C ASN A 413 8.74 -28.49 -4.01
N LYS A 414 7.77 -29.38 -3.69
CA LYS A 414 6.85 -29.21 -2.59
C LYS A 414 7.56 -29.31 -1.23
N GLU A 415 8.54 -30.20 -1.12
CA GLU A 415 9.32 -30.41 0.09
C GLU A 415 10.08 -29.12 0.45
N GLU A 416 10.73 -28.50 -0.52
CA GLU A 416 11.40 -27.21 -0.29
C GLU A 416 10.45 -26.09 0.10
N VAL A 417 9.20 -26.07 -0.43
CA VAL A 417 8.21 -25.06 -0.05
C VAL A 417 7.80 -25.20 1.42
N PHE A 418 7.59 -26.45 1.89
CA PHE A 418 7.28 -26.69 3.30
C PHE A 418 8.47 -26.38 4.21
N GLU A 419 9.68 -26.80 3.82
CA GLU A 419 10.91 -26.47 4.55
C GLU A 419 11.08 -24.95 4.72
N PHE A 420 10.87 -24.17 3.65
CA PHE A 420 10.92 -22.71 3.73
C PHE A 420 9.77 -22.11 4.55
N LEU A 421 8.61 -22.74 4.58
CA LEU A 421 7.49 -22.29 5.42
C LEU A 421 7.79 -22.50 6.91
N ASP A 422 8.42 -23.63 7.25
CA ASP A 422 8.84 -23.94 8.62
C ASP A 422 10.01 -23.01 9.03
N LYS A 423 11.00 -22.83 8.16
CA LYS A 423 12.11 -21.87 8.38
C LYS A 423 11.61 -20.43 8.58
N MET A 424 10.53 -20.04 7.89
CA MET A 424 9.89 -18.74 8.08
C MET A 424 9.37 -18.57 9.52
N ARG A 425 8.71 -19.61 10.07
CA ARG A 425 8.21 -19.61 11.46
C ARG A 425 9.34 -19.62 12.47
N GLU A 426 10.35 -20.48 12.28
CA GLU A 426 11.54 -20.57 13.14
C GLU A 426 12.28 -19.24 13.29
N LEU A 427 12.34 -18.46 12.22
CA LEU A 427 12.97 -17.13 12.22
C LEU A 427 12.04 -16.01 12.73
N GLY A 428 10.87 -16.36 13.28
CA GLY A 428 9.91 -15.40 13.84
C GLY A 428 9.16 -14.56 12.79
N CYS A 429 9.24 -14.95 11.52
CA CYS A 429 8.52 -14.32 10.44
C CYS A 429 7.26 -15.14 10.15
N TYR A 430 6.14 -14.81 10.76
CA TYR A 430 4.92 -15.60 10.64
C TYR A 430 4.23 -15.38 9.28
N PRO A 431 3.71 -16.48 8.66
CA PRO A 431 2.96 -16.40 7.43
C PRO A 431 1.74 -15.48 7.54
N THR A 432 1.42 -14.77 6.47
CA THR A 432 0.22 -13.94 6.37
C THR A 432 -0.82 -14.61 5.50
N ILE A 433 -2.03 -14.05 5.47
CA ILE A 433 -3.10 -14.52 4.58
C ILE A 433 -2.64 -14.55 3.10
N GLU A 434 -1.82 -13.57 2.67
CA GLU A 434 -1.26 -13.50 1.32
C GLU A 434 -0.26 -14.63 1.07
N THR A 435 0.55 -15.01 2.08
CA THR A 435 1.43 -16.17 2.01
C THR A 435 0.64 -17.44 1.72
N TYR A 436 -0.44 -17.68 2.47
CA TYR A 436 -1.29 -18.84 2.28
C TYR A 436 -2.01 -18.84 0.94
N ILE A 437 -2.57 -17.71 0.52
CA ILE A 437 -3.18 -17.55 -0.80
C ILE A 437 -2.19 -17.88 -1.93
N MET A 438 -0.95 -17.40 -1.83
CA MET A 438 0.10 -17.68 -2.80
C MET A 438 0.42 -19.18 -2.88
N LEU A 439 0.55 -19.85 -1.73
CA LEU A 439 0.84 -21.28 -1.65
C LEU A 439 -0.34 -22.12 -2.17
N ILE A 440 -1.57 -21.79 -1.81
CA ILE A 440 -2.78 -22.45 -2.33
C ILE A 440 -2.82 -22.37 -3.86
N ARG A 441 -2.62 -21.17 -4.45
CA ARG A 441 -2.54 -20.99 -5.90
C ARG A 441 -1.46 -21.87 -6.52
N LYS A 442 -0.29 -21.94 -5.89
CA LYS A 442 0.85 -22.70 -6.38
C LYS A 442 0.57 -24.19 -6.39
N PHE A 443 0.08 -24.75 -5.27
CA PHE A 443 -0.23 -26.18 -5.17
C PHE A 443 -1.43 -26.58 -6.04
N CYS A 444 -2.43 -25.72 -6.21
CA CYS A 444 -3.51 -25.93 -7.18
C CYS A 444 -2.97 -26.02 -8.62
N ARG A 445 -2.02 -25.16 -9.03
CA ARG A 445 -1.39 -25.27 -10.34
C ARG A 445 -0.58 -26.56 -10.54
N TRP A 446 -0.01 -27.09 -9.48
CA TRP A 446 0.72 -28.35 -9.51
C TRP A 446 -0.19 -29.58 -9.46
N GLY A 447 -1.48 -29.41 -9.18
CA GLY A 447 -2.42 -30.50 -9.00
C GLY A 447 -2.28 -31.25 -7.67
N HIS A 448 -1.50 -30.71 -6.73
CA HIS A 448 -1.23 -31.32 -5.42
C HIS A 448 -2.33 -30.93 -4.41
N LEU A 449 -3.53 -31.44 -4.61
CA LEU A 449 -4.70 -31.04 -3.83
C LEU A 449 -4.64 -31.44 -2.35
N ASP A 450 -4.01 -32.58 -2.02
CA ASP A 450 -3.82 -32.99 -0.63
C ASP A 450 -2.97 -31.96 0.14
N ASP A 451 -1.96 -31.38 -0.52
CA ASP A 451 -1.11 -30.35 0.07
C ASP A 451 -1.83 -29.00 0.13
N VAL A 452 -2.77 -28.71 -0.80
CA VAL A 452 -3.67 -27.53 -0.70
C VAL A 452 -4.50 -27.61 0.57
N PHE A 453 -5.07 -28.76 0.89
CA PHE A 453 -5.88 -28.93 2.11
C PHE A 453 -5.02 -28.82 3.38
N LYS A 454 -3.80 -29.37 3.38
CA LYS A 454 -2.85 -29.16 4.49
C LYS A 454 -2.55 -27.67 4.73
N ILE A 455 -2.32 -26.91 3.65
CA ILE A 455 -2.07 -25.47 3.74
C ILE A 455 -3.32 -24.71 4.22
N TRP A 456 -4.50 -25.14 3.78
CA TRP A 456 -5.77 -24.59 4.25
C TRP A 456 -5.98 -24.78 5.75
N ASP A 457 -5.67 -25.97 6.26
CA ASP A 457 -5.76 -26.27 7.70
C ASP A 457 -4.68 -25.55 8.51
N ALA A 458 -3.43 -25.50 8.02
CA ALA A 458 -2.32 -24.76 8.64
C ALA A 458 -2.62 -23.27 8.80
N MET A 459 -3.35 -22.67 7.86
CA MET A 459 -3.79 -21.28 7.97
C MET A 459 -4.68 -21.06 9.20
N ARG A 460 -5.56 -22.04 9.51
CA ARG A 460 -6.43 -22.00 10.69
C ARG A 460 -5.65 -22.25 11.98
N GLU A 461 -4.70 -23.19 11.96
CA GLU A 461 -3.82 -23.50 13.09
C GLU A 461 -2.96 -22.30 13.49
N ASP A 462 -2.49 -21.52 12.53
CA ASP A 462 -1.78 -20.25 12.76
C ASP A 462 -2.72 -19.09 13.22
N GLY A 463 -4.00 -19.37 13.47
CA GLY A 463 -4.98 -18.40 13.97
C GLY A 463 -5.47 -17.42 12.91
N ILE A 464 -5.20 -17.66 11.63
CA ILE A 464 -5.61 -16.80 10.52
C ILE A 464 -6.98 -17.29 10.00
N SER A 465 -8.01 -16.48 10.15
CA SER A 465 -9.34 -16.79 9.64
C SER A 465 -9.37 -16.69 8.11
N HIS A 466 -10.03 -17.67 7.48
CA HIS A 466 -10.27 -17.65 6.05
C HIS A 466 -11.17 -16.46 5.68
N ASP A 467 -10.72 -15.64 4.75
CA ASP A 467 -11.44 -14.50 4.21
C ASP A 467 -12.05 -14.81 2.83
N ARG A 468 -12.75 -13.82 2.27
CA ARG A 468 -13.32 -13.92 0.92
C ARG A 468 -12.27 -14.27 -0.15
N SER A 469 -11.05 -13.74 -0.02
CA SER A 469 -9.99 -13.94 -1.01
C SER A 469 -9.42 -15.35 -0.97
N SER A 470 -9.24 -15.92 0.22
CA SER A 470 -8.78 -17.31 0.41
C SER A 470 -9.79 -18.31 -0.14
N TYR A 471 -11.11 -18.15 0.18
CA TYR A 471 -12.16 -19.00 -0.40
C TYR A 471 -12.19 -18.92 -1.92
N LYS A 472 -12.14 -17.71 -2.50
CA LYS A 472 -12.12 -17.50 -3.94
C LYS A 472 -10.99 -18.26 -4.63
N VAL A 473 -9.78 -18.21 -4.07
CA VAL A 473 -8.61 -18.88 -4.63
C VAL A 473 -8.72 -20.39 -4.50
N LEU A 474 -9.16 -20.90 -3.35
CA LEU A 474 -9.37 -22.34 -3.15
C LEU A 474 -10.44 -22.90 -4.10
N ILE A 475 -11.61 -22.28 -4.14
CA ILE A 475 -12.73 -22.71 -5.01
C ILE A 475 -12.30 -22.72 -6.47
N ARG A 476 -11.64 -21.64 -6.94
CA ARG A 476 -11.15 -21.56 -8.31
C ARG A 476 -10.10 -22.65 -8.60
N GLY A 477 -9.18 -22.89 -7.66
CA GLY A 477 -8.18 -23.93 -7.78
C GLY A 477 -8.80 -25.34 -7.86
N LEU A 478 -9.80 -25.65 -7.06
CA LEU A 478 -10.53 -26.93 -7.08
C LEU A 478 -11.28 -27.13 -8.41
N ILE A 479 -11.91 -26.09 -8.93
CA ILE A 479 -12.59 -26.13 -10.23
C ILE A 479 -11.61 -26.43 -11.36
N LEU A 480 -10.45 -25.74 -11.38
CA LEU A 480 -9.39 -25.96 -12.40
C LEU A 480 -8.83 -27.40 -12.37
N ASN A 481 -8.90 -28.06 -11.21
CA ASN A 481 -8.48 -29.45 -11.03
C ASN A 481 -9.63 -30.47 -11.15
N GLY A 482 -10.81 -30.06 -11.61
CA GLY A 482 -11.97 -30.95 -11.82
C GLY A 482 -12.67 -31.40 -10.53
N LYS A 483 -12.30 -30.84 -9.36
CA LYS A 483 -12.89 -31.19 -8.05
C LYS A 483 -14.11 -30.35 -7.73
N LEU A 484 -15.16 -30.55 -8.54
CA LEU A 484 -16.35 -29.69 -8.50
C LEU A 484 -17.21 -29.92 -7.24
N GLU A 485 -17.19 -31.12 -6.67
CA GLU A 485 -17.92 -31.42 -5.42
C GLU A 485 -17.32 -30.71 -4.22
N GLU A 486 -15.99 -30.78 -4.09
CA GLU A 486 -15.25 -30.05 -3.07
C GLU A 486 -15.38 -28.53 -3.25
N ALA A 487 -15.31 -28.07 -4.50
CA ALA A 487 -15.49 -26.65 -4.82
C ALA A 487 -16.88 -26.16 -4.39
N HIS A 488 -17.94 -26.95 -4.62
CA HIS A 488 -19.30 -26.63 -4.18
C HIS A 488 -19.43 -26.63 -2.65
N ARG A 489 -18.79 -27.58 -1.97
CA ARG A 489 -18.77 -27.61 -0.50
C ARG A 489 -18.14 -26.35 0.10
N TYR A 490 -16.96 -25.93 -0.37
CA TYR A 490 -16.32 -24.70 0.10
C TYR A 490 -17.05 -23.42 -0.33
N TYR A 491 -17.79 -23.49 -1.44
CA TYR A 491 -18.66 -22.40 -1.87
C TYR A 491 -19.84 -22.21 -0.89
N ALA A 492 -20.47 -23.31 -0.47
CA ALA A 492 -21.54 -23.28 0.53
C ALA A 492 -21.03 -22.75 1.89
N GLU A 493 -19.86 -23.23 2.34
CA GLU A 493 -19.22 -22.74 3.56
C GLU A 493 -18.90 -21.23 3.50
N MET A 494 -18.46 -20.74 2.33
CA MET A 494 -18.21 -19.32 2.09
C MET A 494 -19.49 -18.49 2.26
N GLN A 495 -20.63 -18.98 1.75
CA GLN A 495 -21.93 -18.33 1.88
C GLN A 495 -22.44 -18.34 3.32
N GLU A 496 -22.31 -19.46 4.04
CA GLU A 496 -22.69 -19.58 5.45
C GLU A 496 -21.93 -18.58 6.34
N LYS A 497 -20.67 -18.29 5.99
CA LYS A 497 -19.86 -17.25 6.66
C LYS A 497 -20.21 -15.81 6.21
N GLY A 498 -21.19 -15.64 5.33
CA GLY A 498 -21.67 -14.34 4.89
C GLY A 498 -20.81 -13.66 3.81
N PHE A 499 -19.89 -14.38 3.17
CA PHE A 499 -19.09 -13.83 2.08
C PHE A 499 -19.83 -13.93 0.75
N LEU A 500 -19.90 -12.81 0.04
CA LEU A 500 -20.53 -12.77 -1.29
C LEU A 500 -19.59 -13.38 -2.35
N PRO A 501 -20.04 -14.41 -3.09
CA PRO A 501 -19.26 -15.04 -4.15
C PRO A 501 -19.14 -14.15 -5.40
N GLU A 502 -18.24 -14.53 -6.31
CA GLU A 502 -18.16 -13.90 -7.63
C GLU A 502 -19.29 -14.41 -8.55
N PRO A 503 -20.00 -13.53 -9.25
CA PRO A 503 -21.12 -13.93 -10.14
C PRO A 503 -20.72 -14.96 -11.21
N LYS A 504 -19.47 -14.94 -11.69
CA LYS A 504 -18.95 -15.91 -12.67
C LYS A 504 -18.80 -17.30 -12.07
N THR A 505 -18.21 -17.38 -10.87
CA THR A 505 -18.04 -18.65 -10.13
C THR A 505 -19.39 -19.24 -9.74
N GLU A 506 -20.29 -18.39 -9.29
CA GLU A 506 -21.66 -18.79 -8.93
C GLU A 506 -22.42 -19.43 -10.09
N LYS A 507 -22.49 -18.74 -11.25
CA LYS A 507 -23.14 -19.26 -12.46
C LYS A 507 -22.57 -20.62 -12.89
N MET A 508 -21.27 -20.78 -12.78
CA MET A 508 -20.59 -22.00 -13.18
C MET A 508 -20.90 -23.18 -12.24
N LEU A 509 -20.88 -22.96 -10.93
CA LEU A 509 -21.23 -24.00 -9.95
C LEU A 509 -22.72 -24.34 -10.00
N GLN A 510 -23.61 -23.36 -10.18
CA GLN A 510 -25.04 -23.59 -10.37
C GLN A 510 -25.32 -24.42 -11.62
N ALA A 511 -24.67 -24.12 -12.74
CA ALA A 511 -24.80 -24.91 -13.97
C ALA A 511 -24.32 -26.34 -13.80
N TRP A 512 -23.27 -26.55 -13.01
CA TRP A 512 -22.80 -27.92 -12.68
C TRP A 512 -23.79 -28.66 -11.79
N VAL A 513 -24.32 -28.03 -10.73
CA VAL A 513 -25.33 -28.66 -9.84
C VAL A 513 -26.56 -29.06 -10.64
N SER A 514 -27.08 -28.17 -11.50
CA SER A 514 -28.24 -28.49 -12.34
C SER A 514 -27.99 -29.66 -13.29
N ARG A 515 -26.78 -29.78 -13.88
CA ARG A 515 -26.41 -30.92 -14.72
C ARG A 515 -26.26 -32.21 -13.93
N LYS A 516 -25.73 -32.15 -12.68
CA LYS A 516 -25.59 -33.30 -11.80
C LYS A 516 -26.99 -33.85 -11.41
N GLN A 517 -27.90 -32.96 -11.01
CA GLN A 517 -29.30 -33.31 -10.69
C GLN A 517 -30.00 -33.92 -11.88
N ALA A 518 -29.88 -33.32 -13.08
CA ALA A 518 -30.48 -33.89 -14.28
C ALA A 518 -29.93 -35.26 -14.64
N LYS A 519 -28.63 -35.54 -14.42
CA LYS A 519 -28.03 -36.89 -14.59
C LYS A 519 -28.53 -37.88 -13.53
N GLU A 520 -28.65 -37.47 -12.28
CA GLU A 520 -29.16 -38.30 -11.20
C GLU A 520 -30.63 -38.66 -11.40
N GLU A 521 -31.43 -37.75 -11.96
CA GLU A 521 -32.83 -38.02 -12.34
C GLU A 521 -32.91 -38.95 -13.55
N GLN A 522 -32.02 -38.81 -14.55
CA GLN A 522 -31.94 -39.75 -15.68
C GLN A 522 -31.51 -41.16 -15.26
N VAL A 523 -30.54 -41.26 -14.32
CA VAL A 523 -30.10 -42.58 -13.80
C VAL A 523 -31.17 -43.26 -12.94
N LYS A 524 -32.01 -42.49 -12.24
CA LYS A 524 -33.18 -43.06 -11.52
C LYS A 524 -34.30 -43.52 -12.44
N GLY A 525 -34.26 -43.13 -13.74
CA GLY A 525 -35.26 -43.51 -14.76
C GLY A 525 -34.81 -44.56 -15.78
N LEU A 526 -33.57 -45.06 -15.70
CA LEU A 526 -32.99 -46.03 -16.65
C LEU A 526 -32.52 -47.29 -15.93
N GLU A 527 -32.90 -48.49 -16.46
CA GLU A 527 -32.33 -49.76 -16.08
C GLU A 527 -30.81 -49.84 -16.39
N PRO A 528 -30.04 -50.70 -15.73
CA PRO A 528 -28.59 -50.63 -15.63
C PRO A 528 -27.84 -51.17 -16.87
N ASN A 529 -27.89 -50.50 -18.01
CA ASN A 529 -27.02 -50.86 -19.14
C ASN A 529 -26.84 -49.66 -20.07
N GLU A 530 -25.98 -48.74 -19.76
CA GLU A 530 -25.29 -47.83 -20.73
C GLU A 530 -24.65 -46.69 -19.96
N LEU A 531 -23.45 -46.91 -19.48
CA LEU A 531 -22.58 -45.85 -18.95
C LEU A 531 -21.21 -46.00 -19.59
N GLU A 532 -20.99 -45.31 -20.70
CA GLU A 532 -19.63 -44.95 -21.14
C GLU A 532 -19.58 -43.50 -21.69
N ASN A 533 -18.69 -42.74 -21.07
CA ASN A 533 -17.93 -41.58 -21.59
C ASN A 533 -18.63 -40.58 -22.49
N ASP A 534 -18.88 -39.35 -21.98
CA ASP A 534 -18.49 -38.14 -22.74
C ASP A 534 -18.33 -36.88 -21.89
N SER A 535 -17.17 -36.25 -22.06
CA SER A 535 -16.90 -34.81 -22.06
C SER A 535 -16.99 -34.00 -20.77
N LEU A 536 -16.08 -34.25 -19.84
CA LEU A 536 -15.61 -33.26 -18.84
C LEU A 536 -14.57 -32.26 -19.43
N THR A 537 -14.05 -32.55 -20.61
CA THR A 537 -12.95 -31.81 -21.27
C THR A 537 -13.36 -30.45 -21.86
N ASN A 538 -14.67 -30.23 -22.12
CA ASN A 538 -15.09 -28.99 -22.80
C ASN A 538 -15.40 -27.81 -21.85
N ILE A 539 -15.58 -28.09 -20.54
CA ILE A 539 -15.89 -27.02 -19.58
C ILE A 539 -14.61 -26.32 -19.09
N VAL A 540 -13.48 -27.01 -19.15
CA VAL A 540 -12.18 -26.46 -18.71
C VAL A 540 -11.58 -25.52 -19.76
N LYS A 541 -11.90 -25.72 -21.07
CA LYS A 541 -11.38 -24.87 -22.16
C LYS A 541 -11.96 -23.46 -22.19
N ASP A 542 -13.14 -23.24 -21.63
CA ASP A 542 -13.76 -21.90 -21.59
C ASP A 542 -13.26 -21.02 -20.40
N ILE A 543 -12.27 -21.52 -19.63
CA ILE A 543 -11.74 -20.83 -18.44
C ILE A 543 -10.29 -20.37 -18.65
N GLN A 544 -9.64 -20.81 -19.70
CA GLN A 544 -8.35 -20.27 -20.17
C GLN A 544 -8.59 -19.07 -21.06
#